data_695a4809017c6533627f21d545a151e0
#
_entry.id   695a4809017c6533627f21d545a151e0
#
_cell.length_a   1.000
_cell.length_b   1.000
_cell.length_c   1.000
_cell.angle_alpha   90.00
_cell.angle_beta   90.00
_cell.angle_gamma   90.00
#
_symmetry.space_group_name_H-M   'P 1'
#
loop_
_entity.id
_entity.type
_entity.pdbx_description
1 polymer ?
#
loop_
_entity_poly.entity_id
_entity_poly.type
_entity_poly.pdbx_seq_one_letter_code
_entity_poly.pdbx_strand_id
1 'polypeptide(L)'
;TPSTRNYEIPRATMRWRLAAVVAIVPHAMALAARRKKPRRPPRLALGAITERTTFAATLVERSDLRRRAHAPPERAICLADVRTSDAVVADHCWLKGADARCFDRVPLDATATFDADVETYRRRGRRDYRLARVGGVS
;
A
#
# COMPACT_ATOMS: atom_id res chain seq x y z
N THR A 1 63.15 11.76 -16.54
CA THR A 1 61.84 11.41 -17.10
C THR A 1 60.66 11.79 -16.20
N PRO A 2 60.56 13.01 -15.73
CA PRO A 2 59.48 13.37 -14.82
C PRO A 2 58.14 13.67 -15.49
N SER A 3 58.06 13.58 -16.78
CA SER A 3 56.88 14.07 -17.54
C SER A 3 55.69 13.10 -17.61
N THR A 4 55.83 11.89 -17.12
CA THR A 4 54.78 10.88 -17.21
C THR A 4 53.73 10.94 -16.10
N ARG A 5 53.97 11.67 -15.03
CA ARG A 5 53.06 11.71 -13.89
C ARG A 5 51.87 12.64 -14.03
N ASN A 6 51.90 13.55 -14.98
CA ASN A 6 50.84 14.56 -15.11
C ASN A 6 49.68 14.13 -16.01
N TYR A 7 49.72 12.99 -16.64
CA TYR A 7 48.68 12.59 -17.58
C TYR A 7 47.54 11.79 -16.95
N GLU A 8 47.71 11.32 -15.72
CA GLU A 8 46.64 10.57 -15.05
C GLU A 8 45.57 11.46 -14.40
N ILE A 9 45.91 12.66 -14.00
CA ILE A 9 44.99 13.58 -13.32
C ILE A 9 43.78 13.98 -14.19
N PRO A 10 43.94 14.26 -15.50
CA PRO A 10 42.78 14.59 -16.34
C PRO A 10 41.82 13.43 -16.54
N ARG A 11 42.29 12.20 -16.54
CA ARG A 11 41.42 11.01 -16.68
C ARG A 11 40.56 10.77 -15.44
N ALA A 12 41.09 11.01 -14.27
CA ALA A 12 40.34 10.89 -13.04
C ALA A 12 39.20 11.91 -12.93
N THR A 13 39.46 13.15 -13.33
CA THR A 13 38.46 14.22 -13.38
C THR A 13 37.34 13.93 -14.40
N MET A 14 37.64 13.29 -15.51
CA MET A 14 36.63 12.87 -16.48
C MET A 14 35.70 11.80 -15.94
N ARG A 15 36.21 10.84 -15.15
CA ARG A 15 35.39 9.82 -14.51
C ARG A 15 34.36 10.39 -13.53
N TRP A 16 34.75 11.39 -12.76
CA TRP A 16 33.87 12.08 -11.84
C TRP A 16 32.72 12.80 -12.54
N ARG A 17 32.99 13.44 -13.67
CA ARG A 17 31.97 14.12 -14.47
C ARG A 17 30.95 13.16 -15.05
N LEU A 18 31.39 12.01 -15.55
CA LEU A 18 30.49 10.97 -16.06
C LEU A 18 29.61 10.37 -14.96
N ALA A 19 30.15 10.13 -13.78
CA ALA A 19 29.39 9.63 -12.65
C ALA A 19 28.30 10.62 -12.21
N ALA A 20 28.57 11.91 -12.21
CA ALA A 20 27.59 12.94 -11.88
C ALA A 20 26.44 13.02 -12.90
N VAL A 21 26.71 12.87 -14.18
CA VAL A 21 25.68 12.85 -15.23
C VAL A 21 24.77 11.63 -15.11
N VAL A 22 25.32 10.47 -14.82
CA VAL A 22 24.55 9.23 -14.62
C VAL A 22 23.62 9.33 -13.40
N ALA A 23 24.03 10.01 -12.34
CA ALA A 23 23.22 10.20 -11.14
C ALA A 23 21.99 11.09 -11.35
N ILE A 24 22.02 12.02 -12.30
CA ILE A 24 20.93 12.98 -12.59
C ILE A 24 19.77 12.29 -13.33
N VAL A 25 20.05 11.38 -14.27
CA VAL A 25 19.05 10.72 -15.11
C VAL A 25 18.03 9.88 -14.30
N PRO A 26 18.44 9.02 -13.35
CA PRO A 26 17.49 8.25 -12.55
C PRO A 26 16.58 9.14 -11.68
N HIS A 27 17.09 10.26 -11.21
CA HIS A 27 16.32 11.20 -10.40
C HIS A 27 15.23 11.92 -11.22
N ALA A 28 15.50 12.33 -12.42
CA ALA A 28 14.53 12.90 -13.34
C ALA A 28 13.44 11.90 -13.73
N MET A 29 13.78 10.65 -13.97
CA MET A 29 12.82 9.57 -14.24
C MET A 29 11.93 9.27 -13.03
N ALA A 30 12.46 9.28 -11.81
CA ALA A 30 11.69 9.10 -10.58
C ALA A 30 10.68 10.23 -10.36
N LEU A 31 11.02 11.48 -10.68
CA LEU A 31 10.12 12.62 -10.61
C LEU A 31 9.00 12.54 -11.67
N ALA A 32 9.32 12.12 -12.89
CA ALA A 32 8.34 11.93 -13.95
C ALA A 32 7.34 10.81 -13.62
N ALA A 33 7.80 9.72 -13.01
CA ALA A 33 6.95 8.62 -12.55
C ALA A 33 5.98 9.05 -11.43
N ARG A 34 6.38 9.96 -10.55
CA ARG A 34 5.51 10.52 -9.50
C ARG A 34 4.32 11.33 -10.05
N ARG A 35 4.42 11.90 -11.24
CA ARG A 35 3.33 12.68 -11.87
C ARG A 35 2.18 11.81 -12.38
N LYS A 36 2.43 10.55 -12.65
CA LYS A 36 1.42 9.56 -13.06
C LYS A 36 1.12 8.62 -11.90
N LYS A 37 0.58 9.11 -10.79
CA LYS A 37 -0.07 8.21 -9.83
C LYS A 37 -1.22 7.53 -10.57
N PRO A 38 -1.22 6.21 -10.75
CA PRO A 38 -2.36 5.53 -11.32
C PRO A 38 -3.58 5.91 -10.50
N ARG A 39 -4.65 6.33 -11.15
CA ARG A 39 -5.94 6.52 -10.49
C ARG A 39 -6.22 5.21 -9.76
N ARG A 40 -6.41 5.27 -8.45
CA ARG A 40 -6.77 4.09 -7.66
C ARG A 40 -7.90 3.37 -8.36
N PRO A 41 -7.73 2.08 -8.71
CA PRO A 41 -8.84 1.35 -9.29
C PRO A 41 -10.03 1.48 -8.34
N PRO A 42 -11.20 1.84 -8.85
CA PRO A 42 -12.36 1.92 -8.00
C PRO A 42 -12.58 0.55 -7.33
N ARG A 43 -12.96 0.52 -6.08
CA ARG A 43 -13.35 -0.71 -5.35
C ARG A 43 -14.57 -1.40 -5.99
N LEU A 44 -14.84 -1.11 -7.23
CA LEU A 44 -15.95 -1.68 -8.01
C LEU A 44 -15.87 -3.19 -8.12
N ALA A 45 -14.65 -3.75 -8.11
CA ALA A 45 -14.46 -5.20 -8.10
C ALA A 45 -15.04 -5.87 -6.85
N LEU A 46 -15.03 -5.21 -5.70
CA LEU A 46 -15.72 -5.69 -4.50
C LEU A 46 -17.24 -5.76 -4.68
N GLY A 47 -17.80 -4.84 -5.44
CA GLY A 47 -19.25 -4.80 -5.68
C GLY A 47 -19.82 -5.97 -6.47
N ALA A 48 -18.98 -6.72 -7.16
CA ALA A 48 -19.36 -7.95 -7.85
C ALA A 48 -19.49 -9.17 -6.91
N ILE A 49 -18.96 -9.06 -5.68
CA ILE A 49 -18.97 -10.12 -4.68
C ILE A 49 -20.24 -9.99 -3.84
N THR A 50 -21.17 -10.92 -4.00
CA THR A 50 -22.47 -10.90 -3.33
C THR A 50 -22.57 -11.88 -2.15
N GLU A 51 -21.65 -12.83 -2.06
CA GLU A 51 -21.63 -13.86 -1.04
C GLU A 51 -20.40 -13.71 -0.14
N ARG A 52 -20.48 -14.31 1.05
CA ARG A 52 -19.35 -14.42 1.96
C ARG A 52 -18.20 -15.13 1.26
N THR A 53 -17.05 -14.48 1.22
CA THR A 53 -15.91 -14.92 0.43
C THR A 53 -14.64 -14.91 1.26
N THR A 54 -13.71 -15.81 0.94
CA THR A 54 -12.37 -15.85 1.51
C THR A 54 -11.46 -14.88 0.75
N PHE A 55 -10.81 -14.02 1.51
CA PHE A 55 -9.85 -13.04 1.01
C PHE A 55 -8.46 -13.33 1.56
N ALA A 56 -7.44 -12.86 0.86
CA ALA A 56 -6.09 -12.72 1.35
C ALA A 56 -5.66 -11.25 1.25
N ALA A 57 -4.96 -10.75 2.24
CA ALA A 57 -4.47 -9.38 2.26
C ALA A 57 -3.26 -9.23 3.16
N THR A 58 -2.47 -8.18 2.95
CA THR A 58 -1.32 -7.84 3.78
C THR A 58 -1.71 -6.75 4.78
N LEU A 59 -1.44 -6.97 6.05
CA LEU A 59 -1.64 -5.98 7.10
C LEU A 59 -0.51 -4.94 7.07
N VAL A 60 -0.80 -3.72 6.63
CA VAL A 60 0.24 -2.68 6.45
C VAL A 60 0.23 -1.60 7.52
N GLU A 61 -0.89 -1.40 8.21
CA GLU A 61 -1.00 -0.38 9.24
C GLU A 61 -1.98 -0.80 10.34
N ARG A 62 -1.65 -0.43 11.56
CA ARG A 62 -2.51 -0.59 12.74
C ARG A 62 -2.52 0.72 13.53
N SER A 63 -3.70 1.23 13.84
CA SER A 63 -3.86 2.47 14.59
C SER A 63 -5.09 2.42 15.50
N ASP A 64 -5.08 3.28 16.50
CA ASP A 64 -6.24 3.50 17.38
C ASP A 64 -6.81 4.89 17.08
N LEU A 65 -8.05 4.93 16.62
CA LEU A 65 -8.73 6.15 16.25
C LEU A 65 -9.61 6.64 17.40
N ARG A 66 -9.43 7.89 17.81
CA ARG A 66 -10.35 8.57 18.74
C ARG A 66 -11.25 9.49 17.95
N ARG A 67 -12.55 9.22 17.95
CA ARG A 67 -13.54 10.07 17.30
C ARG A 67 -13.91 11.29 18.15
N ARG A 68 -13.81 11.17 19.46
CA ARG A 68 -14.13 12.22 20.44
C ARG A 68 -13.16 12.16 21.61
N ALA A 69 -12.91 13.30 22.28
CA ALA A 69 -11.95 13.40 23.38
C ALA A 69 -12.20 12.41 24.55
N HIS A 70 -13.46 12.05 24.77
CA HIS A 70 -13.86 11.14 25.87
C HIS A 70 -14.31 9.75 25.41
N ALA A 71 -14.28 9.47 24.10
CA ALA A 71 -14.63 8.16 23.60
C ALA A 71 -13.43 7.19 23.72
N PRO A 72 -13.66 5.89 24.00
CA PRO A 72 -12.60 4.91 23.93
C PRO A 72 -12.03 4.84 22.52
N PRO A 73 -10.71 4.61 22.38
CA PRO A 73 -10.10 4.47 21.05
C PRO A 73 -10.68 3.27 20.30
N GLU A 74 -11.00 3.46 19.03
CA GLU A 74 -11.45 2.41 18.14
C GLU A 74 -10.26 1.86 17.36
N ARG A 75 -10.04 0.55 17.41
CA ARG A 75 -9.01 -0.10 16.62
C ARG A 75 -9.31 0.05 15.12
N ALA A 76 -8.32 0.46 14.35
CA ALA A 76 -8.38 0.50 12.90
C ALA A 76 -7.14 -0.16 12.30
N ILE A 77 -7.32 -0.90 11.22
CA ILE A 77 -6.24 -1.50 10.45
C ILE A 77 -6.43 -1.20 8.96
N CYS A 78 -5.31 -1.11 8.25
CA CYS A 78 -5.28 -1.03 6.81
C CYS A 78 -4.76 -2.34 6.23
N LEU A 79 -5.52 -2.93 5.34
CA LEU A 79 -5.16 -4.09 4.55
C LEU A 79 -4.81 -3.65 3.14
N ALA A 80 -3.68 -4.09 2.63
CA ALA A 80 -3.25 -3.86 1.25
C ALA A 80 -3.36 -5.13 0.42
N ASP A 81 -3.41 -4.97 -0.90
CA ASP A 81 -3.47 -6.07 -1.86
C ASP A 81 -4.57 -7.09 -1.54
N VAL A 82 -5.76 -6.60 -1.27
CA VAL A 82 -6.91 -7.44 -0.99
C VAL A 82 -7.30 -8.23 -2.23
N ARG A 83 -7.24 -9.54 -2.12
CA ARG A 83 -7.48 -10.45 -3.24
C ARG A 83 -8.40 -11.62 -2.87
N THR A 84 -9.12 -12.10 -3.87
CA THR A 84 -9.75 -13.41 -3.86
C THR A 84 -8.80 -14.44 -4.50
N SER A 85 -9.24 -15.71 -4.63
CA SER A 85 -8.48 -16.72 -5.38
C SER A 85 -8.16 -16.31 -6.84
N ASP A 86 -9.00 -15.45 -7.42
CA ASP A 86 -8.96 -15.15 -8.85
C ASP A 86 -8.25 -13.83 -9.19
N ALA A 87 -8.39 -12.80 -8.33
CA ALA A 87 -7.89 -11.47 -8.66
C ALA A 87 -7.71 -10.55 -7.44
N VAL A 88 -6.93 -9.49 -7.62
CA VAL A 88 -6.88 -8.35 -6.69
C VAL A 88 -8.18 -7.55 -6.84
N VAL A 89 -8.92 -7.39 -5.75
CA VAL A 89 -10.23 -6.72 -5.72
C VAL A 89 -10.20 -5.34 -5.10
N ALA A 90 -9.16 -5.03 -4.33
CA ALA A 90 -8.92 -3.69 -3.79
C ALA A 90 -7.44 -3.48 -3.49
N ASP A 91 -6.95 -2.25 -3.71
CA ASP A 91 -5.58 -1.87 -3.35
C ASP A 91 -5.41 -1.84 -1.83
N HIS A 92 -6.40 -1.30 -1.14
CA HIS A 92 -6.42 -1.25 0.31
C HIS A 92 -7.85 -1.16 0.82
N CYS A 93 -8.06 -1.71 2.02
CA CYS A 93 -9.30 -1.61 2.77
C CYS A 93 -9.00 -1.26 4.22
N TRP A 94 -9.81 -0.38 4.80
CA TRP A 94 -9.79 -0.09 6.22
C TRP A 94 -10.85 -0.90 6.94
N LEU A 95 -10.44 -1.59 7.99
CA LEU A 95 -11.32 -2.26 8.94
C LEU A 95 -11.29 -1.53 10.28
N LYS A 96 -12.39 -1.53 11.00
CA LYS A 96 -12.53 -0.85 12.29
C LYS A 96 -13.24 -1.72 13.31
N GLY A 97 -13.00 -1.43 14.58
CA GLY A 97 -13.69 -2.07 15.69
C GLY A 97 -13.46 -3.57 15.77
N ALA A 98 -14.54 -4.34 15.88
CA ALA A 98 -14.50 -5.78 16.03
C ALA A 98 -13.81 -6.49 14.85
N ASP A 99 -14.05 -6.04 13.63
CA ASP A 99 -13.41 -6.59 12.44
C ASP A 99 -11.89 -6.37 12.45
N ALA A 100 -11.43 -5.20 12.89
CA ALA A 100 -10.00 -4.92 13.05
C ALA A 100 -9.35 -5.78 14.14
N ARG A 101 -10.05 -6.04 15.23
CA ARG A 101 -9.55 -6.88 16.35
C ARG A 101 -9.31 -8.33 15.95
N CYS A 102 -9.99 -8.83 14.93
CA CYS A 102 -9.74 -10.18 14.40
C CYS A 102 -8.29 -10.36 13.92
N PHE A 103 -7.59 -9.25 13.61
CA PHE A 103 -6.20 -9.23 13.15
C PHE A 103 -5.17 -8.94 14.27
N ASP A 104 -5.57 -8.93 15.53
CA ASP A 104 -4.65 -8.57 16.63
C ASP A 104 -3.42 -9.49 16.73
N ARG A 105 -3.53 -10.73 16.29
CA ARG A 105 -2.43 -11.71 16.27
C ARG A 105 -1.64 -11.72 14.97
N VAL A 106 -2.07 -10.98 13.95
CA VAL A 106 -1.37 -10.88 12.68
C VAL A 106 -0.27 -9.83 12.79
N PRO A 107 1.00 -10.16 12.50
CA PRO A 107 2.08 -9.17 12.49
C PRO A 107 1.90 -8.17 11.35
N LEU A 108 2.45 -6.95 11.53
CA LEU A 108 2.57 -5.99 10.43
C LEU A 108 3.38 -6.61 9.28
N ASP A 109 3.01 -6.26 8.06
CA ASP A 109 3.58 -6.76 6.79
C ASP A 109 3.38 -8.26 6.53
N ALA A 110 2.62 -8.96 7.37
CA ALA A 110 2.22 -10.34 7.12
C ALA A 110 0.96 -10.41 6.27
N THR A 111 0.88 -11.43 5.44
CA THR A 111 -0.33 -11.78 4.68
C THR A 111 -1.20 -12.71 5.52
N ALA A 112 -2.48 -12.39 5.60
CA ALA A 112 -3.47 -13.21 6.28
C ALA A 112 -4.59 -13.58 5.33
N THR A 113 -5.20 -14.74 5.56
CA THR A 113 -6.45 -15.16 4.91
C THR A 113 -7.61 -15.01 5.90
N PHE A 114 -8.75 -14.62 5.41
CA PHE A 114 -9.94 -14.40 6.22
C PHE A 114 -11.22 -14.45 5.39
N ASP A 115 -12.34 -14.70 6.05
CA ASP A 115 -13.65 -14.63 5.44
C ASP A 115 -14.33 -13.31 5.78
N ALA A 116 -15.00 -12.72 4.82
CA ALA A 116 -15.76 -11.49 5.02
C ALA A 116 -16.95 -11.38 4.06
N ASP A 117 -17.88 -10.53 4.43
CA ASP A 117 -18.95 -10.07 3.56
C ASP A 117 -18.56 -8.73 2.94
N VAL A 118 -19.11 -8.43 1.77
CA VAL A 118 -18.98 -7.13 1.14
C VAL A 118 -20.25 -6.33 1.37
N GLU A 119 -20.12 -5.18 2.01
CA GLU A 119 -21.23 -4.26 2.25
C GLU A 119 -21.09 -3.00 1.40
N THR A 120 -22.23 -2.51 0.94
CA THR A 120 -22.33 -1.23 0.23
C THR A 120 -22.58 -0.09 1.22
N TYR A 121 -21.87 1.02 1.06
CA TYR A 121 -22.12 2.24 1.82
C TYR A 121 -22.01 3.48 0.92
N ARG A 122 -22.48 4.62 1.41
CA ARG A 122 -22.34 5.89 0.68
C ARG A 122 -21.20 6.71 1.28
N ARG A 123 -20.30 7.15 0.42
CA ARG A 123 -19.23 8.07 0.76
C ARG A 123 -19.31 9.29 -0.14
N ARG A 124 -19.54 10.47 0.47
CA ARG A 124 -19.68 11.74 -0.29
C ARG A 124 -20.70 11.62 -1.44
N GLY A 125 -21.84 10.99 -1.18
CA GLY A 125 -22.92 10.80 -2.15
C GLY A 125 -22.68 9.69 -3.19
N ARG A 126 -21.51 9.07 -3.22
CA ARG A 126 -21.16 7.96 -4.14
C ARG A 126 -21.25 6.61 -3.43
N ARG A 127 -21.67 5.60 -4.18
CA ARG A 127 -21.64 4.21 -3.71
C ARG A 127 -20.19 3.74 -3.62
N ASP A 128 -19.84 3.16 -2.50
CA ASP A 128 -18.55 2.52 -2.26
C ASP A 128 -18.78 1.19 -1.53
N TYR A 129 -17.75 0.37 -1.42
CA TYR A 129 -17.83 -0.98 -0.86
C TYR A 129 -16.81 -1.14 0.25
N ARG A 130 -17.17 -1.93 1.27
CA ARG A 130 -16.31 -2.27 2.40
C ARG A 130 -16.42 -3.73 2.76
N LEU A 131 -15.39 -4.27 3.40
CA LEU A 131 -15.42 -5.57 4.03
C LEU A 131 -16.07 -5.45 5.42
N ALA A 132 -16.87 -6.41 5.78
CA ALA A 132 -17.58 -6.46 7.06
C ALA A 132 -17.73 -7.91 7.54
N ARG A 133 -18.05 -8.06 8.82
CA ARG A 133 -18.26 -9.38 9.44
C ARG A 133 -17.08 -10.32 9.21
N VAL A 134 -15.88 -9.83 9.45
CA VAL A 134 -14.65 -10.59 9.28
C VAL A 134 -14.57 -11.74 10.27
N GLY A 135 -14.10 -12.88 9.81
CA GLY A 135 -13.88 -14.06 10.63
C GLY A 135 -12.85 -15.00 10.01
N GLY A 136 -12.50 -16.06 10.74
CA GLY A 136 -11.60 -17.10 10.24
C GLY A 136 -10.22 -16.59 9.83
N VAL A 137 -9.68 -15.60 10.55
CA VAL A 137 -8.36 -15.04 10.25
C VAL A 137 -7.26 -16.05 10.60
N SER A 138 -6.42 -16.36 9.61
CA SER A 138 -5.29 -17.28 9.72
C SER A 138 -4.02 -16.78 9.01
#